data_8270e9a3d06cd5d06655153dce6a9bc6
#
_entry.id   8270e9a3d06cd5d06655153dce6a9bc6
#
_cell.length_a   1.000
_cell.length_b   1.000
_cell.length_c   1.000
_cell.angle_alpha   90.00
_cell.angle_beta   90.00
_cell.angle_gamma   90.00
#
_symmetry.space_group_name_H-M   'P 1'
#
loop_
_entity.id
_entity.type
_entity.pdbx_description
1 polymer ?
#
loop_
_entity_poly.entity_id
_entity_poly.type
_entity_poly.pdbx_seq_one_letter_code
_entity_poly.pdbx_strand_id
1 'polypeptide(L)'
;MKKIIPTLLFLCTLCACSSSDDDESKDMTYPEISVEGVVANPVNCEIYHRGDVIPFEYLFTDNQELGSYNIEIHQNFEHHTHSTAAEECPMDEVKEPVKPWVYNQDFSIPAGLRTFKARHDIQIPADIDTGDYHFMIRLTDYAGWQQLHAVTIKIAE
;
A
#
# COMPACT_ATOMS: atom_id res chain seq x y z
N MET A 1 -75.93 -35.06 -22.90
CA MET A 1 -74.51 -35.15 -23.19
C MET A 1 -73.78 -34.17 -22.26
N LYS A 2 -73.20 -34.62 -21.16
CA LYS A 2 -72.49 -33.77 -20.17
C LYS A 2 -71.00 -33.78 -20.55
N LYS A 3 -70.45 -32.61 -20.91
CA LYS A 3 -69.01 -32.47 -21.16
C LYS A 3 -68.29 -32.24 -19.82
N ILE A 4 -67.37 -33.16 -19.50
CA ILE A 4 -66.48 -33.04 -18.34
C ILE A 4 -65.20 -32.32 -18.79
N ILE A 5 -64.93 -31.15 -18.18
CA ILE A 5 -63.73 -30.40 -18.42
C ILE A 5 -62.72 -30.86 -17.35
N PRO A 6 -61.52 -31.36 -17.70
CA PRO A 6 -60.49 -31.67 -16.70
C PRO A 6 -59.79 -30.38 -16.24
N THR A 7 -59.89 -30.09 -14.93
CA THR A 7 -59.14 -29.02 -14.28
C THR A 7 -57.68 -29.42 -14.19
N LEU A 8 -56.80 -28.74 -14.91
CA LEU A 8 -55.35 -28.92 -14.85
C LEU A 8 -54.85 -28.19 -13.59
N LEU A 9 -54.44 -28.96 -12.60
CA LEU A 9 -53.83 -28.47 -11.37
C LEU A 9 -52.37 -28.10 -11.66
N PHE A 10 -52.08 -26.77 -11.75
CA PHE A 10 -50.72 -26.25 -11.92
C PHE A 10 -49.98 -26.26 -10.58
N LEU A 11 -49.08 -27.20 -10.35
CA LEU A 11 -48.26 -27.29 -9.17
C LEU A 11 -47.08 -26.34 -9.30
N CYS A 12 -47.17 -25.12 -8.71
CA CYS A 12 -46.05 -24.21 -8.56
C CYS A 12 -45.05 -24.75 -7.55
N THR A 13 -43.94 -25.31 -8.00
CA THR A 13 -42.79 -25.59 -7.16
C THR A 13 -42.07 -24.27 -6.87
N LEU A 14 -42.24 -23.79 -5.62
CA LEU A 14 -41.43 -22.70 -5.09
C LEU A 14 -40.00 -23.21 -4.92
N CYS A 15 -39.09 -22.89 -5.81
CA CYS A 15 -37.65 -22.96 -5.55
C CYS A 15 -37.32 -21.92 -4.51
N ALA A 16 -37.25 -22.34 -3.23
CA ALA A 16 -36.58 -21.55 -2.21
C ALA A 16 -35.10 -21.54 -2.54
N CYS A 17 -34.62 -20.42 -3.10
CA CYS A 17 -33.19 -20.10 -3.04
C CYS A 17 -32.86 -19.87 -1.57
N SER A 18 -32.29 -20.86 -0.93
CA SER A 18 -31.56 -20.72 0.31
C SER A 18 -30.29 -19.93 -0.05
N SER A 19 -30.32 -18.62 0.09
CA SER A 19 -29.12 -17.84 0.27
C SER A 19 -28.56 -18.27 1.63
N SER A 20 -27.54 -19.10 1.63
CA SER A 20 -26.64 -19.19 2.76
C SER A 20 -25.97 -17.81 2.81
N ASP A 21 -26.50 -16.93 3.67
CA ASP A 21 -25.76 -15.79 4.17
C ASP A 21 -24.59 -16.37 4.99
N ASP A 22 -23.51 -16.73 4.32
CA ASP A 22 -22.20 -16.74 4.91
C ASP A 22 -21.89 -15.25 5.14
N ASP A 23 -22.32 -14.78 6.30
CA ASP A 23 -21.97 -13.47 6.86
C ASP A 23 -20.50 -13.54 7.31
N GLU A 24 -19.60 -13.81 6.35
CA GLU A 24 -18.21 -13.44 6.52
C GLU A 24 -18.21 -11.92 6.64
N SER A 25 -18.04 -11.46 7.88
CA SER A 25 -18.04 -10.04 8.18
C SER A 25 -17.02 -9.37 7.27
N LYS A 26 -17.56 -8.65 6.26
CA LYS A 26 -16.76 -7.92 5.27
C LYS A 26 -15.75 -7.05 6.00
N ASP A 27 -14.49 -7.19 5.66
CA ASP A 27 -13.47 -6.34 6.23
C ASP A 27 -13.74 -4.86 5.87
N MET A 28 -13.76 -4.02 6.89
CA MET A 28 -14.00 -2.58 6.79
C MET A 28 -12.90 -1.77 7.47
N THR A 29 -11.79 -2.43 7.80
CA THR A 29 -10.65 -1.84 8.50
C THR A 29 -9.50 -1.65 7.52
N TYR A 30 -8.82 -0.52 7.59
CA TYR A 30 -7.63 -0.29 6.79
C TYR A 30 -6.42 -1.00 7.41
N PRO A 31 -5.50 -1.52 6.60
CA PRO A 31 -4.23 -2.01 7.11
C PRO A 31 -3.40 -0.87 7.67
N GLU A 32 -2.46 -1.15 8.56
CA GLU A 32 -1.66 -0.16 9.27
C GLU A 32 -0.17 -0.33 8.96
N ILE A 33 0.49 0.79 8.60
CA ILE A 33 1.95 0.91 8.49
C ILE A 33 2.44 1.51 9.81
N SER A 34 3.05 0.67 10.66
CA SER A 34 3.49 1.08 11.99
C SER A 34 4.99 1.37 12.03
N VAL A 35 5.32 2.43 12.76
CA VAL A 35 6.70 2.76 13.14
C VAL A 35 7.02 2.30 14.56
N GLU A 36 6.00 1.85 15.31
CA GLU A 36 6.15 1.37 16.67
C GLU A 36 6.70 -0.06 16.72
N GLY A 37 7.60 -0.34 17.63
CA GLY A 37 8.17 -1.68 17.86
C GLY A 37 9.15 -2.17 16.79
N VAL A 38 9.51 -1.31 15.82
CA VAL A 38 10.57 -1.53 14.82
C VAL A 38 11.45 -0.29 14.72
N VAL A 39 12.66 -0.48 14.20
CA VAL A 39 13.47 0.64 13.73
C VAL A 39 12.98 0.95 12.32
N ALA A 40 11.92 1.76 12.20
CA ALA A 40 11.39 2.16 10.89
C ALA A 40 12.46 2.91 10.09
N ASN A 41 12.63 2.54 8.82
CA ASN A 41 13.58 3.17 7.91
C ASN A 41 13.05 3.11 6.46
N PRO A 42 13.13 4.20 5.67
CA PRO A 42 13.60 5.53 6.08
C PRO A 42 12.59 6.25 7.00
N VAL A 43 13.10 7.18 7.81
CA VAL A 43 12.27 8.12 8.54
C VAL A 43 12.25 9.48 7.83
N ASN A 44 11.30 10.35 8.22
CA ASN A 44 11.19 11.67 7.63
C ASN A 44 12.48 12.50 7.84
N CYS A 45 12.91 13.23 6.82
CA CYS A 45 14.12 14.05 6.77
C CYS A 45 15.45 13.28 6.82
N GLU A 46 15.46 11.99 6.56
CA GLU A 46 16.68 11.20 6.55
C GLU A 46 17.53 11.52 5.32
N ILE A 47 18.86 11.51 5.50
CA ILE A 47 19.83 11.86 4.46
C ILE A 47 20.62 10.62 4.07
N TYR A 48 20.66 10.31 2.79
CA TYR A 48 21.48 9.29 2.16
C TYR A 48 22.41 9.91 1.13
N HIS A 49 23.44 9.18 0.69
CA HIS A 49 24.33 9.62 -0.37
C HIS A 49 24.14 8.76 -1.62
N ARG A 50 24.54 9.26 -2.75
CA ARG A 50 24.62 8.48 -3.99
C ARG A 50 25.45 7.23 -3.79
N GLY A 51 24.94 6.09 -4.23
CA GLY A 51 25.61 4.79 -4.05
C GLY A 51 25.37 4.13 -2.69
N ASP A 52 24.69 4.79 -1.76
CA ASP A 52 24.29 4.16 -0.48
C ASP A 52 23.16 3.15 -0.68
N VAL A 53 22.91 2.40 0.37
CA VAL A 53 21.77 1.49 0.49
C VAL A 53 20.79 2.07 1.51
N ILE A 54 19.50 2.15 1.14
CA ILE A 54 18.41 2.40 2.09
C ILE A 54 18.03 1.06 2.72
N PRO A 55 18.33 0.82 4.00
CA PRO A 55 17.90 -0.41 4.69
C PRO A 55 16.43 -0.31 5.07
N PHE A 56 15.54 -0.54 4.11
CA PHE A 56 14.09 -0.45 4.32
C PHE A 56 13.62 -1.44 5.39
N GLU A 57 12.94 -0.92 6.40
CA GLU A 57 12.30 -1.73 7.45
C GLU A 57 11.02 -1.05 7.94
N TYR A 58 9.87 -1.73 7.86
CA TYR A 58 8.59 -1.31 8.43
C TYR A 58 7.79 -2.50 8.95
N LEU A 59 6.90 -2.26 9.90
CA LEU A 59 5.95 -3.24 10.40
C LEU A 59 4.57 -2.96 9.80
N PHE A 60 3.98 -3.98 9.19
CA PHE A 60 2.63 -3.93 8.63
C PHE A 60 1.70 -4.79 9.47
N THR A 61 0.51 -4.29 9.76
CA THR A 61 -0.52 -5.02 10.50
C THR A 61 -1.89 -4.85 9.87
N ASP A 62 -2.74 -5.83 10.09
CA ASP A 62 -4.13 -5.85 9.64
C ASP A 62 -4.98 -6.70 10.59
N ASN A 63 -6.29 -6.42 10.67
CA ASN A 63 -7.21 -7.16 11.52
C ASN A 63 -7.58 -8.54 10.96
N GLN A 64 -7.47 -8.74 9.63
CA GLN A 64 -7.81 -10.01 8.98
C GLN A 64 -6.62 -10.59 8.21
N GLU A 65 -6.19 -9.97 7.11
CA GLU A 65 -5.11 -10.49 6.28
C GLU A 65 -4.46 -9.39 5.44
N LEU A 66 -3.14 -9.31 5.48
CA LEU A 66 -2.33 -8.47 4.60
C LEU A 66 -2.26 -9.05 3.18
N GLY A 67 -2.20 -8.18 2.16
CA GLY A 67 -2.11 -8.59 0.76
C GLY A 67 -0.76 -8.31 0.12
N SER A 68 -0.44 -7.04 -0.07
CA SER A 68 0.77 -6.59 -0.78
C SER A 68 1.17 -5.19 -0.36
N TYR A 69 2.37 -4.78 -0.75
CA TYR A 69 2.79 -3.39 -0.64
C TYR A 69 3.62 -2.97 -1.85
N ASN A 70 3.60 -1.66 -2.10
CA ASN A 70 4.41 -1.00 -3.12
C ASN A 70 5.35 -0.01 -2.44
N ILE A 71 6.57 0.09 -2.95
CA ILE A 71 7.52 1.14 -2.60
C ILE A 71 7.75 1.98 -3.85
N GLU A 72 7.52 3.29 -3.72
CA GLU A 72 7.77 4.26 -4.77
C GLU A 72 8.71 5.35 -4.25
N ILE A 73 9.76 5.65 -5.03
CA ILE A 73 10.66 6.77 -4.77
C ILE A 73 10.71 7.63 -6.03
N HIS A 74 10.49 8.94 -5.89
CA HIS A 74 10.60 9.90 -6.98
C HIS A 74 11.06 11.26 -6.47
N GLN A 75 11.60 12.06 -7.36
CA GLN A 75 12.13 13.39 -7.05
C GLN A 75 11.03 14.34 -6.56
N ASN A 76 11.40 15.28 -5.67
CA ASN A 76 10.56 16.37 -5.19
C ASN A 76 11.24 17.73 -5.36
N PHE A 77 11.87 17.96 -6.51
CA PHE A 77 12.64 19.19 -6.78
C PHE A 77 11.75 20.42 -7.01
N GLU A 78 10.46 20.20 -7.25
CA GLU A 78 9.44 21.27 -7.41
C GLU A 78 8.65 21.52 -6.12
N HIS A 79 8.94 20.79 -5.03
CA HIS A 79 8.28 20.87 -3.74
C HIS A 79 6.78 20.57 -3.76
N HIS A 80 6.34 19.60 -4.56
CA HIS A 80 4.98 19.10 -4.49
C HIS A 80 4.76 18.26 -3.22
N THR A 81 3.53 18.19 -2.74
CA THR A 81 3.22 17.60 -1.42
C THR A 81 2.66 16.19 -1.54
N HIS A 82 3.36 15.21 -0.95
CA HIS A 82 2.87 13.86 -0.70
C HIS A 82 3.16 13.38 0.73
N SER A 83 3.89 14.19 1.52
CA SER A 83 4.25 13.79 2.88
C SER A 83 3.02 13.59 3.77
N THR A 84 2.99 12.48 4.49
CA THR A 84 2.03 12.20 5.58
C THR A 84 2.65 12.48 6.95
N ALA A 85 3.92 12.88 6.99
CA ALA A 85 4.62 13.24 8.22
C ALA A 85 4.17 14.60 8.74
N ALA A 86 4.15 14.75 10.07
CA ALA A 86 3.75 15.99 10.72
C ALA A 86 4.82 17.09 10.67
N GLU A 87 6.07 16.74 10.40
CA GLU A 87 7.21 17.65 10.37
C GLU A 87 7.62 17.95 8.93
N GLU A 88 7.86 19.23 8.64
CA GLU A 88 8.43 19.66 7.37
C GLU A 88 9.96 19.55 7.40
N CYS A 89 10.52 18.94 6.36
CA CYS A 89 11.97 18.84 6.20
C CYS A 89 12.54 20.11 5.57
N PRO A 90 13.78 20.51 5.93
CA PRO A 90 14.51 21.52 5.16
C PRO A 90 14.73 21.03 3.73
N MET A 91 14.14 21.73 2.77
CA MET A 91 14.28 21.41 1.34
C MET A 91 15.39 22.23 0.70
N ASP A 92 15.97 21.69 -0.38
CA ASP A 92 16.92 22.41 -1.24
C ASP A 92 16.17 23.45 -2.09
N GLU A 93 16.90 24.32 -2.81
CA GLU A 93 16.29 25.23 -3.78
C GLU A 93 15.63 24.43 -4.91
N VAL A 94 14.48 24.93 -5.40
CA VAL A 94 13.78 24.35 -6.55
C VAL A 94 14.71 24.26 -7.76
N LYS A 95 14.69 23.15 -8.45
CA LYS A 95 15.52 22.91 -9.64
C LYS A 95 14.84 22.01 -10.66
N GLU A 96 15.26 22.11 -11.91
CA GLU A 96 14.85 21.19 -12.96
C GLU A 96 15.60 19.85 -12.85
N PRO A 97 14.90 18.72 -13.00
CA PRO A 97 15.53 17.39 -12.99
C PRO A 97 16.36 17.17 -14.27
N VAL A 98 17.54 16.61 -14.13
CA VAL A 98 18.41 16.20 -15.25
C VAL A 98 18.46 14.68 -15.37
N LYS A 99 18.70 14.00 -14.28
CA LYS A 99 18.71 12.54 -14.16
C LYS A 99 18.10 12.10 -12.83
N PRO A 100 16.79 12.33 -12.63
CA PRO A 100 16.14 11.99 -11.38
C PRO A 100 16.06 10.47 -11.22
N TRP A 101 16.11 10.00 -9.97
CA TRP A 101 15.88 8.59 -9.67
C TRP A 101 14.37 8.32 -9.53
N VAL A 102 13.94 7.24 -10.17
CA VAL A 102 12.61 6.68 -9.99
C VAL A 102 12.76 5.21 -9.62
N TYR A 103 12.19 4.84 -8.50
CA TYR A 103 12.06 3.46 -8.05
C TYR A 103 10.58 3.17 -7.83
N ASN A 104 10.08 2.09 -8.39
CA ASN A 104 8.68 1.68 -8.17
C ASN A 104 8.62 0.16 -8.24
N GLN A 105 8.29 -0.48 -7.11
CA GLN A 105 8.28 -1.92 -7.03
C GLN A 105 7.18 -2.44 -6.11
N ASP A 106 6.47 -3.47 -6.59
CA ASP A 106 5.46 -4.21 -5.86
C ASP A 106 6.05 -5.45 -5.18
N PHE A 107 5.54 -5.74 -3.98
CA PHE A 107 5.93 -6.88 -3.17
C PHE A 107 4.68 -7.59 -2.66
N SER A 108 4.65 -8.92 -2.80
CA SER A 108 3.59 -9.73 -2.22
C SER A 108 3.91 -10.07 -0.76
N ILE A 109 2.91 -10.06 0.09
CA ILE A 109 2.98 -10.58 1.46
C ILE A 109 2.47 -12.02 1.44
N PRO A 110 3.12 -12.96 2.14
CA PRO A 110 2.60 -14.34 2.23
C PRO A 110 1.17 -14.38 2.78
N ALA A 111 0.32 -15.18 2.16
CA ALA A 111 -1.09 -15.30 2.52
C ALA A 111 -1.29 -15.72 4.00
N GLY A 112 -2.39 -15.28 4.60
CA GLY A 112 -2.79 -15.59 5.97
C GLY A 112 -2.08 -14.79 7.06
N LEU A 113 -1.21 -13.83 6.70
CA LEU A 113 -0.51 -13.01 7.69
C LEU A 113 -1.32 -11.76 8.05
N ARG A 114 -1.42 -11.52 9.36
CA ARG A 114 -1.96 -10.26 9.94
C ARG A 114 -0.86 -9.30 10.39
N THR A 115 0.37 -9.77 10.43
CA THR A 115 1.54 -8.97 10.80
C THR A 115 2.69 -9.39 9.93
N PHE A 116 3.35 -8.42 9.32
CA PHE A 116 4.50 -8.66 8.45
C PHE A 116 5.56 -7.60 8.64
N LYS A 117 6.79 -8.02 8.94
CA LYS A 117 7.95 -7.15 9.02
C LYS A 117 8.66 -7.12 7.66
N ALA A 118 8.39 -6.07 6.90
CA ALA A 118 9.00 -5.87 5.59
C ALA A 118 10.45 -5.37 5.73
N ARG A 119 11.37 -5.98 4.97
CA ARG A 119 12.79 -5.60 4.92
C ARG A 119 13.35 -5.76 3.53
N HIS A 120 14.04 -4.73 3.05
CA HIS A 120 14.73 -4.71 1.76
C HIS A 120 15.96 -3.81 1.83
N ASP A 121 16.98 -4.17 1.09
CA ASP A 121 18.10 -3.28 0.79
C ASP A 121 17.83 -2.62 -0.56
N ILE A 122 17.58 -1.30 -0.57
CA ILE A 122 17.29 -0.54 -1.78
C ILE A 122 18.54 0.24 -2.16
N GLN A 123 19.18 -0.16 -3.27
CA GLN A 123 20.40 0.47 -3.75
C GLN A 123 20.10 1.82 -4.42
N ILE A 124 20.69 2.89 -3.92
CA ILE A 124 20.68 4.20 -4.56
C ILE A 124 21.70 4.21 -5.71
N PRO A 125 21.32 4.57 -6.94
CA PRO A 125 22.27 4.68 -8.02
C PRO A 125 23.29 5.80 -7.76
N ALA A 126 24.54 5.60 -8.20
CA ALA A 126 25.62 6.58 -7.98
C ALA A 126 25.58 7.78 -8.91
N ASP A 127 24.76 7.75 -9.98
CA ASP A 127 24.79 8.71 -11.07
C ASP A 127 23.45 9.43 -11.30
N ILE A 128 22.71 9.66 -10.22
CA ILE A 128 21.41 10.36 -10.22
C ILE A 128 21.54 11.80 -9.71
N ASP A 129 20.50 12.59 -9.87
CA ASP A 129 20.42 13.92 -9.28
C ASP A 129 20.37 13.82 -7.75
N THR A 130 21.12 14.66 -7.04
CA THR A 130 20.98 14.88 -5.60
C THR A 130 19.75 15.73 -5.31
N GLY A 131 19.32 15.85 -4.05
CA GLY A 131 18.22 16.72 -3.62
C GLY A 131 17.11 15.97 -2.91
N ASP A 132 15.92 16.56 -2.89
CA ASP A 132 14.79 16.05 -2.13
C ASP A 132 14.00 15.01 -2.94
N TYR A 133 13.64 13.92 -2.27
CA TYR A 133 12.87 12.82 -2.84
C TYR A 133 11.71 12.45 -1.92
N HIS A 134 10.61 12.05 -2.49
CA HIS A 134 9.56 11.34 -1.76
C HIS A 134 9.86 9.85 -1.72
N PHE A 135 9.69 9.28 -0.54
CA PHE A 135 9.68 7.84 -0.32
C PHE A 135 8.28 7.45 0.14
N MET A 136 7.58 6.67 -0.67
CA MET A 136 6.18 6.33 -0.46
C MET A 136 6.01 4.83 -0.29
N ILE A 137 5.20 4.43 0.69
CA ILE A 137 4.79 3.05 0.93
C ILE A 137 3.28 3.00 0.79
N ARG A 138 2.77 2.14 -0.09
CA ARG A 138 1.35 1.85 -0.20
C ARG A 138 1.12 0.40 0.22
N LEU A 139 0.48 0.22 1.36
CA LEU A 139 0.10 -1.08 1.88
C LEU A 139 -1.33 -1.40 1.45
N THR A 140 -1.57 -2.62 0.98
CA THR A 140 -2.89 -3.12 0.57
C THR A 140 -3.15 -4.42 1.32
N ASP A 141 -4.32 -4.54 1.96
CA ASP A 141 -4.78 -5.77 2.57
C ASP A 141 -5.42 -6.74 1.55
N TYR A 142 -5.84 -7.91 2.01
CA TYR A 142 -6.50 -8.89 1.16
C TYR A 142 -7.90 -8.43 0.68
N ALA A 143 -8.60 -7.59 1.44
CA ALA A 143 -9.90 -7.01 1.09
C ALA A 143 -9.80 -5.87 0.07
N GLY A 144 -8.60 -5.33 -0.17
CA GLY A 144 -8.31 -4.23 -1.11
C GLY A 144 -8.27 -2.84 -0.47
N TRP A 145 -8.34 -2.73 0.87
CA TRP A 145 -8.13 -1.47 1.56
C TRP A 145 -6.66 -1.07 1.53
N GLN A 146 -6.41 0.23 1.49
CA GLN A 146 -5.04 0.74 1.35
C GLN A 146 -4.71 1.80 2.37
N GLN A 147 -3.49 1.76 2.88
CA GLN A 147 -2.86 2.85 3.62
C GLN A 147 -1.64 3.36 2.86
N LEU A 148 -1.48 4.67 2.81
CA LEU A 148 -0.31 5.36 2.27
C LEU A 148 0.50 5.96 3.42
N HIS A 149 1.81 5.73 3.40
CA HIS A 149 2.79 6.41 4.25
C HIS A 149 3.85 7.04 3.34
N ALA A 150 4.05 8.35 3.46
CA ALA A 150 5.02 9.08 2.66
C ALA A 150 5.92 9.92 3.56
N VAL A 151 7.22 9.82 3.34
CA VAL A 151 8.25 10.62 4.01
C VAL A 151 9.11 11.32 2.96
N THR A 152 9.73 12.42 3.35
CA THR A 152 10.76 13.10 2.56
C THR A 152 12.12 12.57 2.95
N ILE A 153 12.93 12.19 1.97
CA ILE A 153 14.34 11.86 2.16
C ILE A 153 15.19 12.79 1.31
N LYS A 154 16.45 12.97 1.68
CA LYS A 154 17.41 13.73 0.89
C LYS A 154 18.52 12.82 0.38
N ILE A 155 18.86 12.96 -0.91
CA ILE A 155 20.03 12.30 -1.50
C ILE A 155 21.12 13.35 -1.72
N ALA A 156 22.23 13.19 -1.01
CA ALA A 156 23.44 14.02 -1.09
C ALA A 156 24.48 13.41 -2.05
N GLU A 157 25.61 14.13 -2.25
CA GLU A 157 26.76 13.64 -3.04
C GLU A 157 27.42 12.42 -2.40
#